data_0b8b9a755eac64e2d1e4bd3cd68f64f5
#
_entry.id   0b8b9a755eac64e2d1e4bd3cd68f64f5
#
_cell.length_a   1.000
_cell.length_b   1.000
_cell.length_c   1.000
_cell.angle_alpha   90.00
_cell.angle_beta   90.00
_cell.angle_gamma   90.00
#
_symmetry.space_group_name_H-M   'P 1'
#
loop_
_entity.id
_entity.type
_entity.pdbx_description
1 polymer ?
#
loop_
_entity_poly.entity_id
_entity_poly.type
_entity_poly.pdbx_seq_one_letter_code
_entity_poly.pdbx_strand_id
1 'polypeptide(L)'
;DKDKFFGPFASIASANWTIKMLQKVFQIRVCDDHTFKNRKRPCILYQIKRCAGPCTAEISGKEYSNLVNQCLDFLRGKSRQIQKKLSFDMDIASKNQNYEKAAILRDRIKSLTFIQSSQHISKKNFNNADLIVSYRKEGNTCISVSFFRSKQNWGSQFFYPSHEKEDNETKVISSFITQFYE
;
A
#
# COMPACT_ATOMS: atom_id res chain seq x y z
N ASP A 1 -3.56 1.45 -23.79
CA ASP A 1 -3.29 1.81 -22.38
C ASP A 1 -2.42 0.71 -21.77
N LYS A 2 -1.21 1.09 -21.34
CA LYS A 2 -0.35 0.15 -20.60
C LYS A 2 -0.88 0.09 -19.18
N ASP A 3 -1.44 -1.03 -18.79
CA ASP A 3 -1.83 -1.30 -17.40
C ASP A 3 -0.63 -1.13 -16.47
N LYS A 4 -0.86 -0.54 -15.31
CA LYS A 4 0.19 -0.29 -14.32
C LYS A 4 0.07 -1.33 -13.22
N PHE A 5 1.05 -2.20 -13.13
CA PHE A 5 1.13 -3.25 -12.12
C PHE A 5 2.05 -2.80 -10.98
N PHE A 6 1.66 -3.17 -9.77
CA PHE A 6 2.44 -2.94 -8.55
C PHE A 6 2.49 -4.25 -7.77
N GLY A 7 3.65 -4.62 -7.28
CA GLY A 7 3.87 -5.85 -6.51
C GLY A 7 5.34 -6.27 -6.60
N PRO A 8 5.69 -7.47 -6.17
CA PRO A 8 4.81 -8.47 -5.56
C PRO A 8 4.35 -8.11 -4.14
N PHE A 9 3.15 -8.55 -3.76
CA PHE A 9 2.68 -8.52 -2.38
C PHE A 9 2.97 -9.86 -1.70
N ALA A 10 3.26 -9.85 -0.40
CA ALA A 10 3.56 -11.06 0.36
C ALA A 10 2.41 -12.07 0.40
N SER A 11 1.18 -11.59 0.37
CA SER A 11 -0.02 -12.43 0.41
C SER A 11 -1.23 -11.68 -0.13
N ILE A 12 -2.30 -12.42 -0.44
CA ILE A 12 -3.61 -11.86 -0.80
C ILE A 12 -4.15 -10.95 0.33
N ALA A 13 -3.93 -11.33 1.58
CA ALA A 13 -4.33 -10.52 2.73
C ALA A 13 -3.61 -9.16 2.75
N SER A 14 -2.30 -9.13 2.49
CA SER A 14 -1.50 -7.90 2.39
C SER A 14 -1.98 -7.02 1.23
N ALA A 15 -2.27 -7.61 0.06
CA ALA A 15 -2.81 -6.89 -1.08
C ALA A 15 -4.17 -6.25 -0.75
N ASN A 16 -5.10 -7.02 -0.19
CA ASN A 16 -6.42 -6.54 0.20
C ASN A 16 -6.36 -5.44 1.27
N TRP A 17 -5.46 -5.57 2.25
CA TRP A 17 -5.23 -4.53 3.24
C TRP A 17 -4.73 -3.25 2.60
N THR A 18 -3.75 -3.34 1.70
CA THR A 18 -3.21 -2.19 0.96
C THR A 18 -4.29 -1.50 0.13
N ILE A 19 -5.12 -2.26 -0.61
CA ILE A 19 -6.24 -1.72 -1.39
C ILE A 19 -7.21 -0.95 -0.47
N LYS A 20 -7.61 -1.52 0.66
CA LYS A 20 -8.49 -0.86 1.64
C LYS A 20 -7.90 0.45 2.18
N MET A 21 -6.59 0.48 2.41
CA MET A 21 -5.89 1.69 2.85
C MET A 21 -5.82 2.75 1.75
N LEU A 22 -5.51 2.36 0.51
CA LEU A 22 -5.49 3.27 -0.64
C LEU A 22 -6.87 3.89 -0.88
N GLN A 23 -7.94 3.12 -0.77
CA GLN A 23 -9.31 3.63 -0.85
C GLN A 23 -9.59 4.70 0.20
N LYS A 24 -9.20 4.44 1.45
CA LYS A 24 -9.41 5.39 2.55
C LYS A 24 -8.65 6.70 2.35
N VAL A 25 -7.43 6.62 1.82
CA VAL A 25 -6.56 7.79 1.65
C VAL A 25 -6.87 8.57 0.37
N PHE A 26 -7.02 7.87 -0.76
CA PHE A 26 -7.13 8.50 -2.07
C PHE A 26 -8.56 8.50 -2.62
N GLN A 27 -9.52 7.88 -1.93
CA GLN A 27 -10.94 7.81 -2.32
C GLN A 27 -11.15 7.31 -3.75
N ILE A 28 -10.31 6.37 -4.20
CA ILE A 28 -10.41 5.77 -5.53
C ILE A 28 -11.55 4.75 -5.58
N ARG A 29 -12.18 4.61 -6.74
CA ARG A 29 -13.25 3.64 -6.96
C ARG A 29 -12.72 2.20 -6.93
N VAL A 30 -13.58 1.28 -6.54
CA VAL A 30 -13.32 -0.17 -6.55
C VAL A 30 -14.45 -0.98 -7.18
N CYS A 31 -15.52 -0.32 -7.62
CA CYS A 31 -16.58 -0.96 -8.36
C CYS A 31 -16.10 -1.31 -9.77
N ASP A 32 -16.69 -2.38 -10.32
CA ASP A 32 -16.51 -2.80 -11.70
C ASP A 32 -17.07 -1.76 -12.69
N ASP A 33 -16.71 -1.89 -13.94
CA ASP A 33 -17.11 -0.93 -14.98
C ASP A 33 -18.61 -0.98 -15.31
N HIS A 34 -19.24 -2.14 -15.17
CA HIS A 34 -20.69 -2.25 -15.35
C HIS A 34 -21.43 -1.45 -14.27
N THR A 35 -21.09 -1.65 -13.01
CA THR A 35 -21.64 -0.90 -11.88
C THR A 35 -21.35 0.59 -12.02
N PHE A 36 -20.16 0.97 -12.45
CA PHE A 36 -19.75 2.35 -12.65
C PHE A 36 -20.63 3.07 -13.68
N LYS A 37 -20.83 2.44 -14.84
CA LYS A 37 -21.60 3.03 -15.97
C LYS A 37 -23.10 3.16 -15.69
N ASN A 38 -23.66 2.22 -14.93
CA ASN A 38 -25.10 2.12 -14.70
C ASN A 38 -25.59 2.84 -13.42
N ARG A 39 -24.68 3.42 -12.64
CA ARG A 39 -25.02 4.02 -11.35
C ARG A 39 -25.63 5.43 -11.56
N LYS A 40 -26.81 5.64 -10.96
CA LYS A 40 -27.55 6.92 -11.05
C LYS A 40 -27.45 7.76 -9.77
N ARG A 41 -26.99 7.19 -8.65
CA ARG A 41 -26.87 7.89 -7.36
C ARG A 41 -25.61 7.44 -6.62
N PRO A 42 -25.00 8.30 -5.75
CA PRO A 42 -23.84 7.94 -4.96
C PRO A 42 -24.09 6.70 -4.11
N CYS A 43 -23.08 5.85 -4.00
CA CYS A 43 -23.13 4.63 -3.17
C CYS A 43 -22.66 4.91 -1.75
N ILE A 44 -22.83 3.89 -0.89
CA ILE A 44 -22.39 3.97 0.50
C ILE A 44 -20.90 4.32 0.64
N LEU A 45 -20.03 3.89 -0.29
CA LEU A 45 -18.60 4.21 -0.24
C LEU A 45 -18.34 5.72 -0.43
N TYR A 46 -19.17 6.42 -1.20
CA TYR A 46 -19.12 7.88 -1.28
C TYR A 46 -19.56 8.52 0.05
N GLN A 47 -20.67 8.05 0.62
CA GLN A 47 -21.19 8.58 1.88
C GLN A 47 -20.21 8.43 3.04
N ILE A 48 -19.52 7.28 3.14
CA ILE A 48 -18.50 7.03 4.17
C ILE A 48 -17.10 7.55 3.79
N LYS A 49 -17.01 8.42 2.76
CA LYS A 49 -15.77 9.07 2.29
C LYS A 49 -14.64 8.11 1.89
N ARG A 50 -15.00 6.94 1.35
CA ARG A 50 -14.04 5.96 0.79
C ARG A 50 -13.97 5.96 -0.73
N CYS A 51 -14.85 6.71 -1.39
CA CYS A 51 -14.86 6.90 -2.84
C CYS A 51 -15.25 8.35 -3.12
N ALA A 52 -14.61 8.98 -4.10
CA ALA A 52 -14.91 10.35 -4.49
C ALA A 52 -16.17 10.49 -5.37
N GLY A 53 -16.85 9.38 -5.72
CA GLY A 53 -18.11 9.38 -6.48
C GLY A 53 -17.98 9.75 -7.96
N PRO A 54 -16.95 9.30 -8.70
CA PRO A 54 -16.81 9.69 -10.11
C PRO A 54 -17.92 9.16 -11.02
N CYS A 55 -18.65 8.11 -10.58
CA CYS A 55 -19.77 7.53 -11.34
C CYS A 55 -21.01 8.42 -11.40
N THR A 56 -21.17 9.36 -10.47
CA THR A 56 -22.31 10.27 -10.37
C THR A 56 -21.90 11.74 -10.49
N ALA A 57 -20.68 11.97 -11.02
CA ALA A 57 -20.11 13.29 -11.22
C ALA A 57 -19.96 14.16 -9.95
N GLU A 58 -19.86 13.53 -8.76
CA GLU A 58 -19.58 14.21 -7.48
C GLU A 58 -18.17 14.82 -7.45
N ILE A 59 -17.31 14.38 -8.34
CA ILE A 59 -15.96 14.89 -8.56
C ILE A 59 -15.72 15.06 -10.06
N SER A 60 -15.03 16.12 -10.47
CA SER A 60 -14.64 16.30 -11.86
C SER A 60 -13.61 15.26 -12.32
N GLY A 61 -13.60 14.92 -13.60
CA GLY A 61 -12.63 13.97 -14.16
C GLY A 61 -11.17 14.39 -13.93
N LYS A 62 -10.89 15.71 -13.97
CA LYS A 62 -9.54 16.26 -13.72
C LYS A 62 -9.12 16.07 -12.25
N GLU A 63 -10.01 16.36 -11.32
CA GLU A 63 -9.74 16.17 -9.87
C GLU A 63 -9.60 14.69 -9.55
N TYR A 64 -10.45 13.82 -10.12
CA TYR A 64 -10.33 12.39 -9.93
C TYR A 64 -8.99 11.84 -10.47
N SER A 65 -8.56 12.28 -11.64
CA SER A 65 -7.23 11.94 -12.20
C SER A 65 -6.10 12.37 -11.26
N ASN A 66 -6.22 13.51 -10.59
CA ASN A 66 -5.25 13.93 -9.57
C ASN A 66 -5.19 12.96 -8.38
N LEU A 67 -6.34 12.46 -7.90
CA LEU A 67 -6.38 11.46 -6.83
C LEU A 67 -5.70 10.16 -7.27
N VAL A 68 -5.96 9.69 -8.47
CA VAL A 68 -5.32 8.50 -9.05
C VAL A 68 -3.80 8.69 -9.16
N ASN A 69 -3.35 9.85 -9.66
CA ASN A 69 -1.91 10.15 -9.77
C ASN A 69 -1.24 10.21 -8.40
N GLN A 70 -1.86 10.78 -7.38
CA GLN A 70 -1.35 10.75 -6.00
C GLN A 70 -1.23 9.31 -5.48
N CYS A 71 -2.21 8.44 -5.77
CA CYS A 71 -2.15 7.02 -5.42
C CYS A 71 -0.97 6.32 -6.11
N LEU A 72 -0.77 6.56 -7.41
CA LEU A 72 0.36 6.02 -8.16
C LEU A 72 1.71 6.51 -7.62
N ASP A 73 1.82 7.79 -7.27
CA ASP A 73 3.03 8.35 -6.70
C ASP A 73 3.33 7.78 -5.30
N PHE A 74 2.27 7.51 -4.51
CA PHE A 74 2.42 6.81 -3.24
C PHE A 74 3.00 5.40 -3.45
N LEU A 75 2.43 4.62 -4.37
CA LEU A 75 2.91 3.27 -4.71
C LEU A 75 4.34 3.27 -5.28
N ARG A 76 4.79 4.39 -5.86
CA ARG A 76 6.17 4.62 -6.30
C ARG A 76 7.11 5.12 -5.19
N GLY A 77 6.64 5.15 -3.94
CA GLY A 77 7.46 5.56 -2.78
C GLY A 77 7.57 7.07 -2.54
N LYS A 78 6.83 7.93 -3.28
CA LYS A 78 6.87 9.39 -3.12
C LYS A 78 5.97 9.91 -1.98
N SER A 79 5.79 9.12 -0.95
CA SER A 79 4.84 9.39 0.14
C SER A 79 5.10 10.71 0.89
N ARG A 80 6.38 11.10 1.08
CA ARG A 80 6.76 12.37 1.72
C ARG A 80 6.31 13.60 0.93
N GLN A 81 6.37 13.53 -0.41
CA GLN A 81 5.92 14.62 -1.26
C GLN A 81 4.42 14.80 -1.19
N ILE A 82 3.67 13.70 -1.15
CA ILE A 82 2.23 13.70 -1.01
C ILE A 82 1.82 14.28 0.34
N GLN A 83 2.47 13.88 1.44
CA GLN A 83 2.20 14.43 2.77
C GLN A 83 2.44 15.94 2.84
N LYS A 84 3.57 16.43 2.28
CA LYS A 84 3.86 17.87 2.22
C LYS A 84 2.77 18.63 1.46
N LYS A 85 2.32 18.09 0.33
CA LYS A 85 1.25 18.71 -0.46
C LYS A 85 -0.06 18.73 0.30
N LEU A 86 -0.46 17.61 0.90
CA LEU A 86 -1.70 17.55 1.70
C LEU A 86 -1.65 18.48 2.92
N SER A 87 -0.50 18.63 3.57
CA SER A 87 -0.31 19.57 4.68
C SER A 87 -0.48 21.01 4.22
N PHE A 88 0.13 21.37 3.10
CA PHE A 88 -0.01 22.70 2.51
C PHE A 88 -1.47 23.00 2.13
N ASP A 89 -2.16 22.05 1.47
CA ASP A 89 -3.56 22.20 1.09
C ASP A 89 -4.48 22.30 2.33
N MET A 90 -4.15 21.59 3.41
CA MET A 90 -4.85 21.66 4.70
C MET A 90 -4.71 23.06 5.33
N ASP A 91 -3.50 23.61 5.32
CA ASP A 91 -3.23 24.95 5.87
C ASP A 91 -3.98 26.02 5.09
N ILE A 92 -4.02 25.92 3.75
CA ILE A 92 -4.81 26.83 2.91
C ILE A 92 -6.30 26.71 3.23
N ALA A 93 -6.83 25.50 3.34
CA ALA A 93 -8.24 25.28 3.67
C ALA A 93 -8.59 25.87 5.05
N SER A 94 -7.70 25.71 6.03
CA SER A 94 -7.87 26.29 7.37
C SER A 94 -7.85 27.82 7.36
N LYS A 95 -6.90 28.43 6.63
CA LYS A 95 -6.83 29.90 6.48
C LYS A 95 -8.08 30.48 5.82
N ASN A 96 -8.66 29.74 4.87
CA ASN A 96 -9.90 30.13 4.21
C ASN A 96 -11.15 29.73 5.01
N GLN A 97 -11.01 29.36 6.28
CA GLN A 97 -12.10 28.94 7.19
C GLN A 97 -12.90 27.73 6.68
N ASN A 98 -12.39 26.97 5.69
CA ASN A 98 -13.01 25.74 5.22
C ASN A 98 -12.55 24.55 6.10
N TYR A 99 -13.10 24.52 7.30
CA TYR A 99 -12.69 23.54 8.34
C TYR A 99 -13.06 22.11 7.99
N GLU A 100 -14.15 21.90 7.24
CA GLU A 100 -14.53 20.55 6.78
C GLU A 100 -13.48 19.97 5.83
N LYS A 101 -13.05 20.76 4.85
CA LYS A 101 -11.98 20.37 3.92
C LYS A 101 -10.66 20.15 4.66
N ALA A 102 -10.31 21.02 5.59
CA ALA A 102 -9.12 20.88 6.42
C ALA A 102 -9.15 19.59 7.25
N ALA A 103 -10.29 19.23 7.84
CA ALA A 103 -10.48 17.99 8.60
C ALA A 103 -10.30 16.74 7.72
N ILE A 104 -10.86 16.73 6.51
CA ILE A 104 -10.69 15.64 5.56
C ILE A 104 -9.20 15.46 5.20
N LEU A 105 -8.48 16.55 4.92
CA LEU A 105 -7.05 16.51 4.60
C LEU A 105 -6.22 16.04 5.79
N ARG A 106 -6.51 16.49 7.01
CA ARG A 106 -5.89 16.00 8.25
C ARG A 106 -6.05 14.48 8.41
N ASP A 107 -7.25 13.97 8.20
CA ASP A 107 -7.53 12.54 8.38
C ASP A 107 -6.85 11.69 7.30
N ARG A 108 -6.70 12.22 6.08
CA ARG A 108 -5.87 11.62 5.02
C ARG A 108 -4.39 11.56 5.42
N ILE A 109 -3.85 12.65 5.98
CA ILE A 109 -2.46 12.70 6.47
C ILE A 109 -2.25 11.68 7.59
N LYS A 110 -3.16 11.61 8.57
CA LYS A 110 -3.11 10.61 9.66
C LYS A 110 -3.09 9.18 9.10
N SER A 111 -3.93 8.89 8.12
CA SER A 111 -3.99 7.56 7.49
C SER A 111 -2.70 7.23 6.73
N LEU A 112 -2.09 8.19 6.02
CA LEU A 112 -0.78 8.02 5.37
C LEU A 112 0.33 7.79 6.39
N THR A 113 0.36 8.56 7.48
CA THR A 113 1.34 8.38 8.56
C THR A 113 1.21 7.00 9.21
N PHE A 114 -0.01 6.53 9.42
CA PHE A 114 -0.26 5.19 9.97
C PHE A 114 0.28 4.08 9.04
N ILE A 115 0.05 4.19 7.72
CA ILE A 115 0.60 3.24 6.74
C ILE A 115 2.14 3.25 6.80
N GLN A 116 2.75 4.43 6.93
CA GLN A 116 4.21 4.56 6.99
C GLN A 116 4.78 4.06 8.32
N SER A 117 4.10 4.29 9.45
CA SER A 117 4.56 3.82 10.76
C SER A 117 4.51 2.30 10.89
N SER A 118 3.56 1.64 10.24
CA SER A 118 3.51 0.18 10.15
C SER A 118 4.64 -0.42 9.31
N GLN A 119 5.40 0.44 8.63
CA GLN A 119 6.49 0.07 7.73
C GLN A 119 7.86 0.38 8.33
N HIS A 120 8.01 0.30 9.66
CA HIS A 120 9.24 0.59 10.39
C HIS A 120 10.39 -0.38 10.06
N ILE A 121 10.92 -0.28 8.85
CA ILE A 121 12.33 -0.55 8.61
C ILE A 121 12.84 0.56 7.70
N SER A 122 13.63 1.40 8.34
CA SER A 122 14.12 2.65 7.91
C SER A 122 15.30 2.61 6.95
N LYS A 123 15.55 3.80 6.53
CA LYS A 123 16.89 4.38 6.36
C LYS A 123 17.95 3.40 5.84
N LYS A 124 18.01 3.18 4.55
CA LYS A 124 19.22 3.31 3.74
C LYS A 124 19.06 2.66 2.37
N ASN A 125 19.37 3.37 1.38
CA ASN A 125 19.97 3.05 0.08
C ASN A 125 19.47 1.92 -0.82
N PHE A 126 18.38 1.21 -0.53
CA PHE A 126 17.81 0.25 -1.48
C PHE A 126 16.38 0.63 -1.86
N ASN A 127 16.06 0.55 -3.13
CA ASN A 127 14.71 0.77 -3.62
C ASN A 127 13.89 -0.51 -3.55
N ASN A 128 14.50 -1.64 -3.89
CA ASN A 128 13.89 -2.96 -3.83
C ASN A 128 14.85 -3.91 -3.12
N ALA A 129 14.32 -4.71 -2.19
CA ALA A 129 15.07 -5.75 -1.51
C ALA A 129 14.13 -6.80 -0.94
N ASP A 130 14.59 -8.02 -0.81
CA ASP A 130 13.94 -9.06 -0.05
C ASP A 130 14.84 -9.38 1.15
N LEU A 131 14.29 -9.23 2.35
CA LEU A 131 14.98 -9.57 3.58
C LEU A 131 14.59 -10.99 3.98
N ILE A 132 15.57 -11.89 3.93
CA ILE A 132 15.42 -13.30 4.29
C ILE A 132 16.06 -13.51 5.64
N VAL A 133 15.29 -14.01 6.60
CA VAL A 133 15.74 -14.32 7.96
C VAL A 133 15.34 -15.75 8.28
N SER A 134 16.28 -16.55 8.79
CA SER A 134 16.02 -17.90 9.30
C SER A 134 15.99 -17.92 10.82
N TYR A 135 15.17 -18.79 11.36
CA TYR A 135 15.16 -19.15 12.77
C TYR A 135 15.01 -20.66 12.89
N ARG A 136 15.93 -21.30 13.61
CA ARG A 136 15.92 -22.74 13.81
C ARG A 136 15.66 -23.09 15.28
N LYS A 137 14.74 -24.01 15.50
CA LYS A 137 14.46 -24.55 16.82
C LYS A 137 14.10 -26.04 16.72
N GLU A 138 14.75 -26.86 17.57
CA GLU A 138 14.46 -28.30 17.67
C GLU A 138 14.51 -29.08 16.35
N GLY A 139 15.43 -28.68 15.45
CA GLY A 139 15.58 -29.29 14.13
C GLY A 139 14.62 -28.78 13.05
N ASN A 140 13.70 -27.92 13.39
CA ASN A 140 12.81 -27.25 12.42
C ASN A 140 13.31 -25.85 12.09
N THR A 141 13.24 -25.47 10.81
CA THR A 141 13.65 -24.14 10.34
C THR A 141 12.44 -23.37 9.85
N CYS A 142 12.27 -22.14 10.33
CA CYS A 142 11.33 -21.16 9.80
C CYS A 142 12.13 -20.10 9.04
N ILE A 143 11.76 -19.82 7.80
CA ILE A 143 12.35 -18.76 6.98
C ILE A 143 11.29 -17.68 6.76
N SER A 144 11.58 -16.46 7.17
CA SER A 144 10.76 -15.28 6.92
C SER A 144 11.33 -14.48 5.77
N VAL A 145 10.53 -14.23 4.74
CA VAL A 145 10.87 -13.36 3.61
C VAL A 145 10.03 -12.10 3.69
N SER A 146 10.67 -10.94 3.89
CA SER A 146 10.02 -9.63 3.91
C SER A 146 10.32 -8.88 2.63
N PHE A 147 9.27 -8.44 1.93
CA PHE A 147 9.37 -7.79 0.62
C PHE A 147 9.42 -6.28 0.77
N PHE A 148 10.49 -5.67 0.29
CA PHE A 148 10.64 -4.22 0.23
C PHE A 148 10.63 -3.78 -1.23
N ARG A 149 9.70 -2.87 -1.58
CA ARG A 149 9.59 -2.28 -2.92
C ARG A 149 9.36 -0.78 -2.77
N SER A 150 10.11 0.00 -3.55
CA SER A 150 10.07 1.47 -3.47
C SER A 150 10.26 1.99 -2.03
N LYS A 151 11.16 1.37 -1.26
CA LYS A 151 11.45 1.68 0.16
C LYS A 151 10.27 1.43 1.12
N GLN A 152 9.26 0.69 0.70
CA GLN A 152 8.10 0.31 1.52
C GLN A 152 8.10 -1.20 1.77
N ASN A 153 7.73 -1.60 2.99
CA ASN A 153 7.50 -3.01 3.31
C ASN A 153 6.11 -3.41 2.79
N TRP A 154 6.09 -4.38 1.87
CA TRP A 154 4.85 -4.89 1.26
C TRP A 154 4.37 -6.18 1.92
N GLY A 155 4.91 -6.49 3.09
CA GLY A 155 4.55 -7.63 3.91
C GLY A 155 5.63 -8.68 4.00
N SER A 156 5.38 -9.70 4.81
CA SER A 156 6.27 -10.84 5.02
C SER A 156 5.53 -12.15 4.84
N GLN A 157 6.25 -13.15 4.39
CA GLN A 157 5.75 -14.51 4.26
C GLN A 157 6.67 -15.47 5.01
N PHE A 158 6.10 -16.53 5.60
CA PHE A 158 6.83 -17.54 6.37
C PHE A 158 6.82 -18.86 5.62
N PHE A 159 7.96 -19.51 5.60
CA PHE A 159 8.19 -20.79 4.97
C PHE A 159 8.80 -21.76 5.95
N TYR A 160 8.46 -23.03 5.83
CA TYR A 160 8.93 -24.12 6.68
C TYR A 160 9.51 -25.21 5.77
N PRO A 161 10.76 -25.03 5.27
CA PRO A 161 11.38 -26.01 4.38
C PRO A 161 11.61 -27.32 5.10
N SER A 162 11.35 -28.44 4.40
CA SER A 162 11.72 -29.78 4.88
C SER A 162 13.22 -30.01 4.61
N HIS A 163 13.97 -30.39 5.64
CA HIS A 163 15.40 -30.70 5.57
C HIS A 163 15.78 -31.72 6.64
N GLU A 164 16.95 -32.31 6.52
CA GLU A 164 17.49 -33.22 7.56
C GLU A 164 17.89 -32.44 8.82
N LYS A 165 17.73 -33.04 9.99
CA LYS A 165 18.04 -32.38 11.28
C LYS A 165 19.52 -31.98 11.40
N GLU A 166 20.39 -32.67 10.67
CA GLU A 166 21.85 -32.48 10.68
C GLU A 166 22.30 -31.41 9.61
N ASP A 167 21.42 -31.00 8.73
CA ASP A 167 21.78 -30.01 7.71
C ASP A 167 22.18 -28.68 8.36
N ASN A 168 23.27 -28.10 7.85
CA ASN A 168 23.72 -26.78 8.27
C ASN A 168 22.71 -25.71 7.83
N GLU A 169 22.46 -24.71 8.69
CA GLU A 169 21.57 -23.60 8.43
C GLU A 169 21.90 -22.90 7.09
N THR A 170 23.18 -22.69 6.78
CA THR A 170 23.65 -22.12 5.54
C THR A 170 23.20 -22.92 4.32
N LYS A 171 23.25 -24.26 4.39
CA LYS A 171 22.80 -25.15 3.30
C LYS A 171 21.29 -25.01 3.10
N VAL A 172 20.52 -25.00 4.19
CA VAL A 172 19.05 -24.85 4.14
C VAL A 172 18.66 -23.51 3.50
N ILE A 173 19.29 -22.41 3.92
CA ILE A 173 19.04 -21.08 3.36
C ILE A 173 19.42 -21.01 1.88
N SER A 174 20.60 -21.53 1.51
CA SER A 174 21.05 -21.53 0.11
C SER A 174 20.08 -22.28 -0.81
N SER A 175 19.68 -23.49 -0.40
CA SER A 175 18.71 -24.29 -1.16
C SER A 175 17.35 -23.58 -1.24
N PHE A 176 16.90 -22.97 -0.14
CA PHE A 176 15.66 -22.19 -0.13
C PHE A 176 15.72 -21.01 -1.11
N ILE A 177 16.81 -20.23 -1.10
CA ILE A 177 16.95 -19.07 -1.99
C ILE A 177 16.91 -19.50 -3.46
N THR A 178 17.63 -20.58 -3.81
CA THR A 178 17.62 -21.10 -5.17
C THR A 178 16.19 -21.46 -5.62
N GLN A 179 15.47 -22.24 -4.83
CA GLN A 179 14.09 -22.65 -5.16
C GLN A 179 13.08 -21.50 -5.13
N PHE A 180 13.34 -20.49 -4.33
CA PHE A 180 12.42 -19.36 -4.18
C PHE A 180 12.45 -18.38 -5.35
N TYR A 181 13.60 -18.30 -6.05
CA TYR A 181 13.81 -17.39 -7.17
C TYR A 181 13.86 -18.09 -8.55
N GLU A 182 13.77 -19.44 -8.61
CA GLU A 182 13.51 -20.18 -9.85
C GLU A 182 12.05 -20.08 -10.28
#